data_60dbd33dbc09c0de1091a77fde1e80a4
#
_entry.id   60dbd33dbc09c0de1091a77fde1e80a4
#
_cell.length_a   1.000
_cell.length_b   1.000
_cell.length_c   1.000
_cell.angle_alpha   90.00
_cell.angle_beta   90.00
_cell.angle_gamma   90.00
#
_symmetry.space_group_name_H-M   'P 1'
#
loop_
_entity.id
_entity.type
_entity.pdbx_description
1 polymer ?
#
loop_
_entity_poly.entity_id
_entity_poly.type
_entity_poly.pdbx_seq_one_letter_code
_entity_poly.pdbx_strand_id
1 'polypeptide(L)'
;MRLREALGSWFGALPYGLIAAGAVLRIAPHPANLAPIGAMALLSGAVLPGGWAFAVPVAALALSDAVLGFYAGWPWVYFSFASIVLIGMTLRPRRTVLRVAGAAVCSSVLFFLVTNFGEWFGPLYPHTLAGLRADFVAAIPFFRNTMLSDLAYSFAFFGIYESASRVARRRAARLGAAAHRTT
;
A
#
# COMPACT_ATOMS: atom_id res chain seq x y z
N MET A 1 -24.49 -4.30 -24.11
CA MET A 1 -23.15 -4.89 -24.08
C MET A 1 -22.08 -3.88 -23.69
N ARG A 2 -21.89 -2.79 -24.45
CA ARG A 2 -20.82 -1.76 -24.20
C ARG A 2 -20.76 -1.14 -22.80
N LEU A 3 -21.89 -0.88 -22.14
CA LEU A 3 -21.91 -0.23 -20.82
C LEU A 3 -21.43 -1.16 -19.67
N ARG A 4 -21.71 -2.47 -19.79
CA ARG A 4 -21.20 -3.49 -18.85
C ARG A 4 -19.69 -3.67 -18.98
N GLU A 5 -19.18 -3.66 -20.19
CA GLU A 5 -17.75 -3.74 -20.49
C GLU A 5 -17.01 -2.49 -20.01
N ALA A 6 -17.56 -1.30 -20.26
CA ALA A 6 -17.01 -0.05 -19.80
C ALA A 6 -16.96 0.03 -18.24
N LEU A 7 -18.04 -0.33 -17.56
CA LEU A 7 -18.05 -0.37 -16.09
C LEU A 7 -17.06 -1.41 -15.52
N GLY A 8 -16.87 -2.55 -16.21
CA GLY A 8 -15.89 -3.56 -15.84
C GLY A 8 -14.46 -3.08 -16.00
N SER A 9 -14.15 -2.34 -17.08
CA SER A 9 -12.82 -1.81 -17.36
C SER A 9 -12.40 -0.71 -16.38
N TRP A 10 -13.27 0.22 -16.05
CA TRP A 10 -13.00 1.28 -15.06
C TRP A 10 -12.72 0.70 -13.66
N PHE A 11 -13.44 -0.36 -13.31
CA PHE A 11 -13.25 -1.06 -12.03
C PHE A 11 -11.93 -1.82 -11.96
N GLY A 12 -11.54 -2.45 -13.08
CA GLY A 12 -10.24 -3.08 -13.20
C GLY A 12 -9.08 -2.08 -13.04
N ALA A 13 -9.25 -0.85 -13.52
CA ALA A 13 -8.22 0.19 -13.48
C ALA A 13 -8.08 0.91 -12.12
N LEU A 14 -9.13 0.93 -11.28
CA LEU A 14 -9.15 1.72 -10.05
C LEU A 14 -7.98 1.40 -9.08
N PRO A 15 -7.63 0.13 -8.78
CA PRO A 15 -6.50 -0.15 -7.90
C PRO A 15 -5.18 0.40 -8.43
N TYR A 16 -4.96 0.30 -9.74
CA TYR A 16 -3.75 0.83 -10.39
C TYR A 16 -3.71 2.36 -10.29
N GLY A 17 -4.84 3.02 -10.48
CA GLY A 17 -4.96 4.48 -10.32
C GLY A 17 -4.67 4.94 -8.89
N LEU A 18 -5.15 4.22 -7.86
CA LEU A 18 -4.87 4.51 -6.46
C LEU A 18 -3.39 4.30 -6.11
N ILE A 19 -2.76 3.25 -6.64
CA ILE A 19 -1.33 2.99 -6.45
C ILE A 19 -0.49 4.08 -7.15
N ALA A 20 -0.85 4.45 -8.38
CA ALA A 20 -0.18 5.53 -9.10
C ALA A 20 -0.33 6.88 -8.37
N ALA A 21 -1.53 7.19 -7.84
CA ALA A 21 -1.75 8.37 -7.01
C ALA A 21 -0.86 8.36 -5.76
N GLY A 22 -0.68 7.20 -5.12
CA GLY A 22 0.23 7.04 -4.00
C GLY A 22 1.69 7.30 -4.38
N ALA A 23 2.14 6.83 -5.55
CA ALA A 23 3.49 7.13 -6.05
C ALA A 23 3.70 8.63 -6.29
N VAL A 24 2.70 9.33 -6.85
CA VAL A 24 2.74 10.80 -7.03
C VAL A 24 2.77 11.53 -5.69
N LEU A 25 1.95 11.11 -4.72
CA LEU A 25 1.94 11.70 -3.38
C LEU A 25 3.26 11.50 -2.65
N ARG A 26 4.00 10.41 -2.94
CA ARG A 26 5.34 10.19 -2.39
C ARG A 26 6.37 11.19 -2.92
N ILE A 27 6.23 11.63 -4.17
CA ILE A 27 7.13 12.61 -4.78
C ILE A 27 6.81 14.04 -4.29
N ALA A 28 5.55 14.31 -3.92
CA ALA A 28 5.15 15.59 -3.39
C ALA A 28 5.86 15.91 -2.05
N PRO A 29 6.13 17.18 -1.72
CA PRO A 29 6.73 17.55 -0.43
C PRO A 29 5.87 17.05 0.74
N HIS A 30 6.45 16.26 1.64
CA HIS A 30 5.80 15.76 2.85
C HIS A 30 6.82 15.56 3.98
N PRO A 31 6.40 15.54 5.26
CA PRO A 31 7.27 15.16 6.37
C PRO A 31 7.86 13.76 6.18
N ALA A 32 9.06 13.53 6.71
CA ALA A 32 9.73 12.23 6.62
C ALA A 32 8.79 11.09 7.04
N ASN A 33 8.76 10.03 6.26
CA ASN A 33 7.94 8.83 6.44
C ASN A 33 6.41 9.06 6.44
N LEU A 34 5.92 10.22 6.03
CA LEU A 34 4.48 10.49 5.87
C LEU A 34 4.05 10.27 4.40
N ALA A 35 4.34 9.10 3.85
CA ALA A 35 4.06 8.74 2.46
C ALA A 35 3.12 7.53 2.37
N PRO A 36 2.26 7.43 1.34
CA PRO A 36 1.22 6.40 1.25
C PRO A 36 1.71 5.01 0.82
N ILE A 37 3.00 4.72 0.99
CA ILE A 37 3.65 3.57 0.38
C ILE A 37 3.17 2.24 0.98
N GLY A 38 3.04 2.17 2.32
CA GLY A 38 2.52 0.99 2.99
C GLY A 38 1.07 0.70 2.59
N ALA A 39 0.24 1.75 2.50
CA ALA A 39 -1.15 1.62 2.03
C ALA A 39 -1.25 1.14 0.57
N MET A 40 -0.35 1.58 -0.32
CA MET A 40 -0.26 1.10 -1.69
C MET A 40 0.04 -0.40 -1.75
N ALA A 41 1.03 -0.85 -1.00
CA ALA A 41 1.42 -2.25 -0.94
C ALA A 41 0.31 -3.13 -0.33
N LEU A 42 -0.34 -2.67 0.76
CA LEU A 42 -1.49 -3.33 1.36
C LEU A 42 -2.66 -3.47 0.38
N LEU A 43 -3.04 -2.36 -0.28
CA LEU A 43 -4.12 -2.38 -1.26
C LEU A 43 -3.78 -3.32 -2.42
N SER A 44 -2.58 -3.24 -2.96
CA SER A 44 -2.12 -4.10 -4.04
C SER A 44 -2.25 -5.58 -3.68
N GLY A 45 -1.75 -5.99 -2.52
CA GLY A 45 -1.89 -7.36 -2.02
C GLY A 45 -3.34 -7.81 -1.87
N ALA A 46 -4.22 -6.90 -1.39
CA ALA A 46 -5.61 -7.19 -1.12
C ALA A 46 -6.49 -7.33 -2.38
N VAL A 47 -6.13 -6.67 -3.50
CA VAL A 47 -7.03 -6.54 -4.65
C VAL A 47 -6.45 -6.96 -5.99
N LEU A 48 -5.13 -6.91 -6.19
CA LEU A 48 -4.52 -7.31 -7.44
C LEU A 48 -4.24 -8.82 -7.50
N PRO A 49 -4.44 -9.45 -8.67
CA PRO A 49 -4.24 -10.89 -8.83
C PRO A 49 -2.77 -11.26 -9.06
N GLY A 50 -2.38 -12.47 -8.62
CA GLY A 50 -1.10 -13.09 -8.96
C GLY A 50 0.12 -12.20 -8.73
N GLY A 51 1.05 -12.22 -9.67
CA GLY A 51 2.30 -11.44 -9.64
C GLY A 51 2.09 -9.92 -9.74
N TRP A 52 0.94 -9.45 -10.27
CA TRP A 52 0.62 -8.03 -10.34
C TRP A 52 0.53 -7.38 -8.96
N ALA A 53 0.17 -8.15 -7.92
CA ALA A 53 0.14 -7.67 -6.55
C ALA A 53 1.52 -7.16 -6.07
N PHE A 54 2.60 -7.72 -6.58
CA PHE A 54 3.98 -7.29 -6.30
C PHE A 54 4.51 -6.33 -7.36
N ALA A 55 4.32 -6.66 -8.64
CA ALA A 55 4.89 -5.90 -9.74
C ALA A 55 4.46 -4.43 -9.75
N VAL A 56 3.18 -4.16 -9.50
CA VAL A 56 2.63 -2.79 -9.57
C VAL A 56 3.19 -1.88 -8.47
N PRO A 57 3.13 -2.23 -7.17
CA PRO A 57 3.69 -1.36 -6.12
C PRO A 57 5.22 -1.28 -6.17
N VAL A 58 5.91 -2.34 -6.58
CA VAL A 58 7.37 -2.32 -6.75
C VAL A 58 7.76 -1.39 -7.91
N ALA A 59 7.06 -1.45 -9.04
CA ALA A 59 7.29 -0.54 -10.15
C ALA A 59 6.99 0.92 -9.76
N ALA A 60 5.90 1.17 -9.04
CA ALA A 60 5.55 2.50 -8.54
C ALA A 60 6.64 3.05 -7.59
N LEU A 61 7.17 2.19 -6.70
CA LEU A 61 8.27 2.52 -5.81
C LEU A 61 9.55 2.85 -6.60
N ALA A 62 9.94 1.97 -7.55
CA ALA A 62 11.13 2.15 -8.36
C ALA A 62 11.07 3.43 -9.21
N LEU A 63 9.92 3.72 -9.82
CA LEU A 63 9.71 4.95 -10.58
C LEU A 63 9.82 6.20 -9.70
N SER A 64 9.27 6.16 -8.49
CA SER A 64 9.42 7.27 -7.56
C SER A 64 10.84 7.41 -7.04
N ASP A 65 11.57 6.30 -6.79
CA ASP A 65 12.98 6.33 -6.41
C ASP A 65 13.88 6.83 -7.54
N ALA A 66 13.54 6.57 -8.80
CA ALA A 66 14.26 7.14 -9.94
C ALA A 66 14.17 8.68 -10.00
N VAL A 67 13.07 9.25 -9.47
CA VAL A 67 12.89 10.72 -9.37
C VAL A 67 13.55 11.28 -8.11
N LEU A 68 13.38 10.60 -6.96
CA LEU A 68 13.86 11.05 -5.66
C LEU A 68 15.35 10.76 -5.41
N GLY A 69 15.91 9.80 -6.16
CA GLY A 69 17.24 9.24 -5.96
C GLY A 69 17.21 7.95 -5.14
N PHE A 70 18.10 7.02 -5.50
CA PHE A 70 18.30 5.80 -4.72
C PHE A 70 19.20 6.08 -3.51
N TYR A 71 18.94 5.38 -2.40
CA TYR A 71 19.63 5.53 -1.12
C TYR A 71 20.13 4.17 -0.61
N ALA A 72 21.13 4.16 0.30
CA ALA A 72 21.80 2.93 0.73
C ALA A 72 20.85 1.85 1.29
N GLY A 73 19.80 2.24 2.00
CA GLY A 73 18.83 1.33 2.61
C GLY A 73 17.75 0.78 1.68
N TRP A 74 17.75 1.10 0.36
CA TRP A 74 16.70 0.71 -0.57
C TRP A 74 16.37 -0.80 -0.58
N PRO A 75 17.30 -1.77 -0.45
CA PRO A 75 16.93 -3.19 -0.49
C PRO A 75 16.01 -3.60 0.66
N TRP A 76 16.26 -3.05 1.86
CA TRP A 76 15.44 -3.31 3.05
C TRP A 76 14.04 -2.72 2.93
N VAL A 77 13.96 -1.54 2.30
CA VAL A 77 12.67 -0.91 1.98
C VAL A 77 11.88 -1.76 1.00
N TYR A 78 12.48 -2.21 -0.11
CA TYR A 78 11.81 -3.05 -1.10
C TYR A 78 11.39 -4.41 -0.53
N PHE A 79 12.23 -5.02 0.31
CA PHE A 79 11.89 -6.24 1.04
C PHE A 79 10.69 -6.02 1.98
N SER A 80 10.68 -4.91 2.70
CA SER A 80 9.54 -4.52 3.56
C SER A 80 8.25 -4.39 2.75
N PHE A 81 8.30 -3.74 1.57
CA PHE A 81 7.11 -3.59 0.73
C PHE A 81 6.61 -4.91 0.16
N ALA A 82 7.50 -5.79 -0.27
CA ALA A 82 7.12 -7.14 -0.68
C ALA A 82 6.41 -7.89 0.47
N SER A 83 6.92 -7.75 1.68
CA SER A 83 6.32 -8.34 2.89
C SER A 83 4.95 -7.71 3.23
N ILE A 84 4.79 -6.40 3.05
CA ILE A 84 3.51 -5.69 3.24
C ILE A 84 2.48 -6.15 2.20
N VAL A 85 2.87 -6.43 0.96
CA VAL A 85 1.98 -7.04 -0.04
C VAL A 85 1.44 -8.39 0.47
N LEU A 86 2.27 -9.23 1.09
CA LEU A 86 1.82 -10.50 1.70
C LEU A 86 0.81 -10.25 2.84
N ILE A 87 1.05 -9.26 3.70
CA ILE A 87 0.06 -8.84 4.72
C ILE A 87 -1.25 -8.42 4.02
N GLY A 88 -1.18 -7.63 2.95
CA GLY A 88 -2.32 -7.23 2.15
C GLY A 88 -3.13 -8.42 1.60
N MET A 89 -2.47 -9.49 1.16
CA MET A 89 -3.14 -10.70 0.68
C MET A 89 -4.03 -11.36 1.74
N THR A 90 -3.74 -11.22 3.02
CA THR A 90 -4.60 -11.73 4.11
C THR A 90 -5.94 -11.00 4.21
N LEU A 91 -6.06 -9.83 3.58
CA LEU A 91 -7.30 -9.05 3.53
C LEU A 91 -8.25 -9.50 2.40
N ARG A 92 -7.80 -10.35 1.45
CA ARG A 92 -8.61 -10.79 0.30
C ARG A 92 -9.99 -11.34 0.68
N PRO A 93 -10.13 -12.21 1.69
CA PRO A 93 -11.42 -12.77 2.05
C PRO A 93 -12.38 -11.74 2.66
N ARG A 94 -11.87 -10.81 3.45
CA ARG A 94 -12.67 -9.80 4.17
C ARG A 94 -11.83 -8.55 4.45
N ARG A 95 -12.29 -7.40 3.95
CA ARG A 95 -11.66 -6.08 4.14
C ARG A 95 -12.50 -5.21 5.08
N THR A 96 -12.70 -5.68 6.32
CA THR A 96 -13.37 -4.86 7.35
C THR A 96 -12.43 -3.76 7.86
N VAL A 97 -12.99 -2.67 8.38
CA VAL A 97 -12.24 -1.54 8.92
C VAL A 97 -11.20 -2.00 9.96
N LEU A 98 -11.60 -2.89 10.88
CA LEU A 98 -10.70 -3.41 11.91
C LEU A 98 -9.54 -4.24 11.32
N ARG A 99 -9.82 -5.07 10.31
CA ARG A 99 -8.77 -5.87 9.65
C ARG A 99 -7.81 -5.01 8.86
N VAL A 100 -8.32 -3.97 8.17
CA VAL A 100 -7.48 -2.99 7.46
C VAL A 100 -6.62 -2.23 8.45
N ALA A 101 -7.18 -1.75 9.58
CA ALA A 101 -6.42 -1.08 10.63
C ALA A 101 -5.32 -1.99 11.21
N GLY A 102 -5.66 -3.23 11.56
CA GLY A 102 -4.70 -4.21 12.07
C GLY A 102 -3.57 -4.50 11.07
N ALA A 103 -3.91 -4.67 9.79
CA ALA A 103 -2.93 -4.88 8.74
C ALA A 103 -2.02 -3.65 8.54
N ALA A 104 -2.57 -2.43 8.60
CA ALA A 104 -1.78 -1.19 8.51
C ALA A 104 -0.80 -1.07 9.69
N VAL A 105 -1.24 -1.33 10.92
CA VAL A 105 -0.37 -1.34 12.10
C VAL A 105 0.73 -2.41 11.98
N CYS A 106 0.38 -3.64 11.60
CA CYS A 106 1.36 -4.71 11.37
C CYS A 106 2.38 -4.32 10.29
N SER A 107 1.93 -3.66 9.22
CA SER A 107 2.80 -3.17 8.15
C SER A 107 3.77 -2.11 8.63
N SER A 108 3.29 -1.13 9.41
CA SER A 108 4.15 -0.09 10.00
C SER A 108 5.19 -0.67 10.95
N VAL A 109 4.80 -1.64 11.79
CA VAL A 109 5.72 -2.33 12.71
C VAL A 109 6.76 -3.13 11.92
N LEU A 110 6.33 -3.91 10.93
CA LEU A 110 7.24 -4.68 10.06
C LEU A 110 8.24 -3.75 9.36
N PHE A 111 7.74 -2.67 8.75
CA PHE A 111 8.58 -1.69 8.07
C PHE A 111 9.64 -1.11 9.03
N PHE A 112 9.21 -0.66 10.21
CA PHE A 112 10.09 -0.11 11.23
C PHE A 112 11.17 -1.11 11.65
N LEU A 113 10.80 -2.36 11.91
CA LEU A 113 11.76 -3.39 12.34
C LEU A 113 12.77 -3.71 11.23
N VAL A 114 12.29 -3.93 10.01
CA VAL A 114 13.14 -4.37 8.90
C VAL A 114 14.08 -3.27 8.42
N THR A 115 13.57 -2.05 8.26
CA THR A 115 14.39 -0.95 7.71
C THR A 115 15.44 -0.47 8.69
N ASN A 116 15.13 -0.38 10.00
CA ASN A 116 16.12 0.00 10.99
C ASN A 116 17.13 -1.12 11.24
N PHE A 117 16.70 -2.39 11.23
CA PHE A 117 17.66 -3.49 11.25
C PHE A 117 18.62 -3.41 10.05
N GLY A 118 18.11 -3.05 8.87
CA GLY A 118 18.91 -2.81 7.68
C GLY A 118 19.86 -1.62 7.81
N GLU A 119 19.40 -0.52 8.41
CA GLU A 119 20.21 0.67 8.65
C GLU A 119 21.37 0.39 9.60
N TRP A 120 21.13 -0.40 10.65
CA TRP A 120 22.17 -0.84 11.58
C TRP A 120 23.30 -1.63 10.89
N PHE A 121 23.03 -2.35 9.77
CA PHE A 121 24.07 -2.97 8.96
C PHE A 121 24.88 -1.96 8.11
N GLY A 122 24.41 -0.73 8.03
CA GLY A 122 25.10 0.36 7.34
C GLY A 122 26.24 0.95 8.18
N PRO A 123 26.89 2.01 7.69
CA PRO A 123 28.06 2.61 8.35
C PRO A 123 27.68 3.58 9.50
N LEU A 124 26.39 3.89 9.70
CA LEU A 124 25.96 4.97 10.58
C LEU A 124 26.06 4.60 12.06
N TYR A 125 25.82 3.33 12.41
CA TYR A 125 25.82 2.84 13.77
C TYR A 125 26.86 1.73 13.98
N PRO A 126 27.50 1.65 15.17
CA PRO A 126 28.37 0.52 15.50
C PRO A 126 27.59 -0.80 15.47
N HIS A 127 28.19 -1.88 14.94
CA HIS A 127 27.57 -3.21 14.90
C HIS A 127 27.60 -3.90 16.26
N THR A 128 27.05 -3.25 17.27
CA THR A 128 26.91 -3.69 18.65
C THR A 128 25.46 -3.59 19.09
N LEU A 129 25.10 -4.25 20.19
CA LEU A 129 23.77 -4.13 20.77
C LEU A 129 23.42 -2.68 21.17
N ALA A 130 24.41 -1.92 21.63
CA ALA A 130 24.26 -0.50 21.95
C ALA A 130 23.97 0.33 20.69
N GLY A 131 24.66 0.05 19.57
CA GLY A 131 24.41 0.70 18.29
C GLY A 131 23.02 0.36 17.71
N LEU A 132 22.62 -0.91 17.78
CA LEU A 132 21.27 -1.33 17.40
C LEU A 132 20.19 -0.59 18.20
N ARG A 133 20.38 -0.51 19.53
CA ARG A 133 19.45 0.22 20.40
C ARG A 133 19.40 1.72 20.05
N ALA A 134 20.55 2.33 19.78
CA ALA A 134 20.62 3.75 19.42
C ALA A 134 19.86 4.04 18.11
N ASP A 135 20.03 3.19 17.10
CA ASP A 135 19.33 3.28 15.83
C ASP A 135 17.80 3.19 16.02
N PHE A 136 17.30 2.15 16.68
CA PHE A 136 15.87 1.99 16.92
C PHE A 136 15.27 3.14 17.74
N VAL A 137 15.98 3.67 18.73
CA VAL A 137 15.52 4.83 19.52
C VAL A 137 15.45 6.08 18.64
N ALA A 138 16.46 6.33 17.81
CA ALA A 138 16.47 7.47 16.89
C ALA A 138 15.36 7.40 15.83
N ALA A 139 14.91 6.19 15.48
CA ALA A 139 13.86 5.96 14.50
C ALA A 139 12.43 6.15 15.03
N ILE A 140 12.20 6.22 16.34
CA ILE A 140 10.85 6.34 16.95
C ILE A 140 10.01 7.51 16.37
N PRO A 141 10.55 8.73 16.18
CA PRO A 141 9.78 9.83 15.58
C PRO A 141 9.28 9.51 14.16
N PHE A 142 10.11 8.85 13.36
CA PHE A 142 9.77 8.44 11.99
C PHE A 142 8.71 7.32 11.98
N PHE A 143 8.80 6.38 12.92
CA PHE A 143 7.79 5.33 13.11
C PHE A 143 6.40 5.88 13.38
N ARG A 144 6.29 6.93 14.20
CA ARG A 144 5.03 7.63 14.43
C ARG A 144 4.42 8.13 13.12
N ASN A 145 5.21 8.76 12.27
CA ASN A 145 4.76 9.27 10.98
C ASN A 145 4.35 8.14 10.04
N THR A 146 5.13 7.05 9.97
CA THR A 146 4.80 5.85 9.21
C THR A 146 3.44 5.28 9.64
N MET A 147 3.21 5.11 10.93
CA MET A 147 1.96 4.55 11.45
C MET A 147 0.76 5.44 11.16
N LEU A 148 0.88 6.75 11.35
CA LEU A 148 -0.18 7.70 11.02
C LEU A 148 -0.49 7.70 9.52
N SER A 149 0.54 7.67 8.69
CA SER A 149 0.43 7.60 7.24
C SER A 149 -0.26 6.31 6.79
N ASP A 150 0.22 5.17 7.24
CA ASP A 150 -0.31 3.86 6.86
C ASP A 150 -1.79 3.72 7.25
N LEU A 151 -2.18 4.17 8.43
CA LEU A 151 -3.58 4.18 8.86
C LEU A 151 -4.42 5.13 7.99
N ALA A 152 -3.99 6.39 7.83
CA ALA A 152 -4.77 7.39 7.11
C ALA A 152 -4.95 7.01 5.63
N TYR A 153 -3.86 6.68 4.94
CA TYR A 153 -3.92 6.31 3.53
C TYR A 153 -4.56 4.94 3.30
N SER A 154 -4.40 3.97 4.21
CA SER A 154 -5.12 2.70 4.09
C SER A 154 -6.63 2.91 4.18
N PHE A 155 -7.11 3.71 5.14
CA PHE A 155 -8.55 4.02 5.22
C PHE A 155 -9.04 4.77 3.99
N ALA A 156 -8.27 5.72 3.45
CA ALA A 156 -8.62 6.44 2.24
C ALA A 156 -8.69 5.49 1.02
N PHE A 157 -7.63 4.71 0.78
CA PHE A 157 -7.55 3.85 -0.41
C PHE A 157 -8.55 2.70 -0.37
N PHE A 158 -8.67 2.00 0.76
CA PHE A 158 -9.66 0.93 0.92
C PHE A 158 -11.09 1.50 0.93
N GLY A 159 -11.31 2.67 1.53
CA GLY A 159 -12.60 3.35 1.53
C GLY A 159 -13.06 3.72 0.12
N ILE A 160 -12.20 4.33 -0.69
CA ILE A 160 -12.46 4.66 -2.10
C ILE A 160 -12.73 3.37 -2.88
N TYR A 161 -11.85 2.37 -2.77
CA TYR A 161 -11.98 1.11 -3.48
C TYR A 161 -13.29 0.38 -3.14
N GLU A 162 -13.61 0.22 -1.87
CA GLU A 162 -14.84 -0.49 -1.43
C GLU A 162 -16.11 0.28 -1.81
N SER A 163 -16.10 1.62 -1.68
CA SER A 163 -17.24 2.46 -2.07
C SER A 163 -17.51 2.35 -3.56
N ALA A 164 -16.48 2.51 -4.36
CA ALA A 164 -16.56 2.35 -5.78
C ALA A 164 -17.00 0.92 -6.15
N SER A 165 -16.45 -0.13 -5.52
CA SER A 165 -16.86 -1.52 -5.72
C SER A 165 -18.34 -1.77 -5.44
N ARG A 166 -18.89 -1.16 -4.40
CA ARG A 166 -20.33 -1.25 -4.06
C ARG A 166 -21.20 -0.58 -5.12
N VAL A 167 -20.81 0.60 -5.60
CA VAL A 167 -21.55 1.33 -6.65
C VAL A 167 -21.62 0.49 -7.94
N ALA A 168 -20.50 -0.11 -8.36
CA ALA A 168 -20.51 -0.92 -9.59
C ALA A 168 -21.35 -2.19 -9.46
N ARG A 169 -21.22 -2.89 -8.35
CA ARG A 169 -22.07 -4.08 -8.10
C ARG A 169 -23.56 -3.73 -8.15
N ARG A 170 -23.96 -2.61 -7.53
CA ARG A 170 -25.36 -2.13 -7.58
C ARG A 170 -25.80 -1.78 -9.00
N ARG A 171 -24.95 -1.11 -9.79
CA ARG A 171 -25.26 -0.78 -11.20
C ARG A 171 -25.37 -2.05 -12.05
N ALA A 172 -24.45 -3.00 -11.91
CA ALA A 172 -24.50 -4.26 -12.62
C ALA A 172 -25.77 -5.07 -12.30
N ALA A 173 -26.19 -5.11 -11.02
CA ALA A 173 -27.43 -5.77 -10.61
C ALA A 173 -28.67 -5.12 -11.21
N ARG A 174 -28.75 -3.78 -11.24
CA ARG A 174 -29.87 -3.04 -11.84
C ARG A 174 -29.98 -3.29 -13.35
N LEU A 175 -28.86 -3.30 -14.09
CA LEU A 175 -28.83 -3.58 -15.51
C LEU A 175 -29.23 -5.03 -15.82
N GLY A 176 -28.84 -5.99 -14.97
CA GLY A 176 -29.27 -7.38 -15.08
C GLY A 176 -30.77 -7.54 -14.91
N ALA A 177 -31.36 -6.90 -13.88
CA ALA A 177 -32.79 -6.93 -13.64
C ALA A 177 -33.62 -6.26 -14.73
N ALA A 178 -33.14 -5.18 -15.36
CA ALA A 178 -33.78 -4.52 -16.47
C ALA A 178 -33.80 -5.40 -17.71
N ALA A 179 -32.67 -6.09 -18.03
CA ALA A 179 -32.60 -6.99 -19.18
C ALA A 179 -33.55 -8.19 -19.08
N HIS A 180 -33.81 -8.71 -17.87
CA HIS A 180 -34.78 -9.79 -17.64
C HIS A 180 -36.26 -9.38 -17.76
N ARG A 181 -36.56 -8.08 -17.68
CA ARG A 181 -37.95 -7.57 -17.84
C ARG A 181 -38.35 -7.31 -19.28
N THR A 182 -37.40 -7.34 -20.21
CA THR A 182 -37.62 -7.04 -21.64
C THR A 182 -37.60 -8.31 -22.52
N THR A 183 -37.41 -9.46 -21.92
CA THR A 183 -37.55 -10.81 -22.55
C THR A 183 -38.80 -11.49 -22.03
#